data_82a7bc029954ce6ce8c321eda2e31ba5
#
_entry.id   82a7bc029954ce6ce8c321eda2e31ba5
#
_cell.length_a   1.000
_cell.length_b   1.000
_cell.length_c   1.000
_cell.angle_alpha   90.00
_cell.angle_beta   90.00
_cell.angle_gamma   90.00
#
_symmetry.space_group_name_H-M   'P 1'
#
loop_
_entity.id
_entity.type
_entity.pdbx_description
1 polymer ?
#
loop_
_entity_poly.entity_id
_entity_poly.type
_entity_poly.pdbx_seq_one_letter_code
_entity_poly.pdbx_strand_id
1 'polypeptide(L)'
;MASKPTLMGAGRNPKSPPSWRDDCPRDRKSRRVGRYWPRRYVCVLGSAADLVGRIKAVIREAGWESIPIAEILGDGAAWIWNVATAHFQRVRQTLDYYHLSEHLYEFAHLLYPEAPERAKTWVEEKLAALLTDRVGDVLGALKRMRPRQPTVWEGLQALLGYVASNRSRIYYKEPWHKGLAVGSGSVEGACKHVIQARFKRAGMRWKQHGFLHVLELRLSRLNAT
;
A
#
# COMPACT_ATOMS: atom_id res chain seq x y z
N MET A 1 2.51 26.55 12.24
CA MET A 1 1.47 25.58 11.79
C MET A 1 2.15 24.24 11.63
N ALA A 2 1.98 23.33 12.56
CA ALA A 2 2.61 22.03 12.52
C ALA A 2 1.78 21.09 11.67
N SER A 3 2.37 20.58 10.59
CA SER A 3 1.76 19.57 9.73
C SER A 3 1.46 18.32 10.54
N LYS A 4 0.20 17.89 10.54
CA LYS A 4 -0.21 16.62 11.14
C LYS A 4 0.43 15.47 10.36
N PRO A 5 1.04 14.46 11.02
CA PRO A 5 1.42 13.24 10.33
C PRO A 5 0.12 12.54 9.86
N THR A 6 0.03 12.31 8.55
CA THR A 6 -1.07 11.54 7.95
C THR A 6 -0.90 10.08 8.34
N LEU A 7 -1.70 9.62 9.29
CA LEU A 7 -1.81 8.24 9.69
C LEU A 7 -3.13 7.70 9.17
N MET A 8 -3.07 6.91 8.12
CA MET A 8 -4.24 6.17 7.64
C MET A 8 -4.62 5.07 8.62
N GLY A 9 -5.86 5.09 9.08
CA GLY A 9 -6.45 4.04 9.89
C GLY A 9 -6.92 2.89 9.00
N ALA A 10 -6.42 1.70 9.22
CA ALA A 10 -6.89 0.50 8.53
C ALA A 10 -8.20 0.03 9.15
N GLY A 11 -9.29 0.09 8.39
CA GLY A 11 -10.51 -0.68 8.62
C GLY A 11 -10.23 -2.19 8.50
N ARG A 12 -10.99 -3.03 9.19
CA ARG A 12 -10.88 -4.50 9.08
C ARG A 12 -11.20 -4.92 7.67
N ASN A 13 -10.24 -5.60 7.04
CA ASN A 13 -10.35 -6.16 5.70
C ASN A 13 -11.48 -7.20 5.63
N PRO A 14 -12.49 -7.06 4.77
CA PRO A 14 -13.42 -8.14 4.48
C PRO A 14 -12.65 -9.29 3.81
N LYS A 15 -13.05 -10.51 4.13
CA LYS A 15 -12.41 -11.76 3.71
C LYS A 15 -12.15 -11.76 2.21
N SER A 16 -10.92 -12.02 1.85
CA SER A 16 -10.45 -12.20 0.46
C SER A 16 -11.30 -13.22 -0.30
N PRO A 17 -11.54 -13.01 -1.61
CA PRO A 17 -12.33 -13.93 -2.41
C PRO A 17 -11.73 -15.36 -2.39
N PRO A 18 -12.55 -16.42 -2.42
CA PRO A 18 -12.12 -17.81 -2.23
C PRO A 18 -11.10 -18.33 -3.25
N SER A 19 -11.14 -17.82 -4.48
CA SER A 19 -10.38 -18.36 -5.61
C SER A 19 -8.86 -18.09 -5.57
N TRP A 20 -8.39 -17.15 -4.79
CA TRP A 20 -6.97 -16.82 -4.73
C TRP A 20 -6.22 -17.36 -3.52
N ARG A 21 -6.94 -18.02 -2.59
CA ARG A 21 -6.31 -18.77 -1.51
C ARG A 21 -5.68 -20.07 -2.00
N ASP A 22 -6.12 -20.59 -3.14
CA ASP A 22 -5.75 -21.91 -3.63
C ASP A 22 -4.47 -21.91 -4.49
N ASP A 23 -4.12 -20.77 -5.11
CA ASP A 23 -2.97 -20.64 -6.01
C ASP A 23 -1.65 -20.23 -5.31
N CYS A 24 -1.64 -20.05 -3.99
CA CYS A 24 -0.42 -19.75 -3.25
C CYS A 24 0.34 -21.05 -2.94
N PRO A 25 1.68 -21.14 -3.22
CA PRO A 25 2.45 -22.34 -2.88
C PRO A 25 2.30 -22.69 -1.41
N ARG A 26 1.82 -23.90 -1.13
CA ARG A 26 1.64 -24.42 0.22
C ARG A 26 2.74 -25.44 0.53
N ASP A 27 3.26 -25.44 1.74
CA ASP A 27 4.07 -26.55 2.20
C ASP A 27 3.21 -27.81 2.41
N ARG A 28 3.86 -28.98 2.61
CA ARG A 28 3.18 -30.27 2.87
C ARG A 28 2.24 -30.25 4.09
N LYS A 29 2.23 -29.19 4.91
CA LYS A 29 1.40 -29.00 6.10
C LYS A 29 0.35 -27.91 5.93
N SER A 30 0.04 -27.50 4.70
CA SER A 30 -0.92 -26.42 4.37
C SER A 30 -0.62 -25.07 5.01
N ARG A 31 0.62 -24.84 5.44
CA ARG A 31 1.08 -23.53 5.91
C ARG A 31 1.58 -22.73 4.72
N ARG A 32 1.18 -21.47 4.63
CA ARG A 32 1.78 -20.53 3.67
C ARG A 32 3.26 -20.44 4.00
N VAL A 33 4.11 -20.81 3.05
CA VAL A 33 5.54 -20.57 3.15
C VAL A 33 5.74 -19.09 2.90
N GLY A 34 5.57 -18.28 3.93
CA GLY A 34 6.07 -16.92 3.91
C GLY A 34 7.58 -17.00 3.78
N ARG A 35 8.14 -16.66 2.61
CA ARG A 35 9.57 -16.44 2.52
C ARG A 35 9.93 -15.35 3.51
N TYR A 36 10.65 -15.71 4.57
CA TYR A 36 11.18 -14.76 5.54
C TYR A 36 12.32 -14.01 4.84
N TRP A 37 12.00 -12.84 4.30
CA TRP A 37 13.02 -11.91 3.85
C TRP A 37 13.48 -11.08 5.05
N PRO A 38 14.78 -10.82 5.19
CA PRO A 38 15.27 -9.89 6.19
C PRO A 38 14.59 -8.53 5.97
N ARG A 39 14.03 -7.96 7.03
CA ARG A 39 13.30 -6.70 6.98
C ARG A 39 14.10 -5.63 7.68
N ARG A 40 14.06 -4.43 7.13
CA ARG A 40 14.56 -3.23 7.77
C ARG A 40 13.47 -2.16 7.78
N TYR A 41 13.35 -1.48 8.89
CA TYR A 41 12.34 -0.46 9.09
C TYR A 41 13.00 0.91 9.06
N VAL A 42 12.42 1.82 8.32
CA VAL A 42 12.80 3.23 8.25
C VAL A 42 11.59 4.08 8.59
N CYS A 43 11.78 5.03 9.47
CA CYS A 43 10.77 6.02 9.80
C CYS A 43 11.47 7.35 10.06
N VAL A 44 10.94 8.42 9.50
CA VAL A 44 11.44 9.79 9.72
C VAL A 44 10.27 10.71 10.03
N LEU A 45 10.55 11.70 10.85
CA LEU A 45 9.70 12.86 11.05
C LEU A 45 10.36 14.04 10.32
N GLY A 46 10.09 14.16 9.02
CA GLY A 46 10.77 15.12 8.18
C GLY A 46 10.28 15.10 6.74
N SER A 47 11.11 15.52 5.82
CA SER A 47 10.85 15.60 4.39
C SER A 47 11.06 14.26 3.67
N ALA A 48 10.65 14.20 2.40
CA ALA A 48 10.95 13.07 1.52
C ALA A 48 12.47 12.88 1.33
N ALA A 49 13.24 13.97 1.32
CA ALA A 49 14.71 13.91 1.23
C ALA A 49 15.33 13.22 2.45
N ASP A 50 14.83 13.55 3.65
CA ASP A 50 15.27 12.90 4.89
C ASP A 50 14.97 11.39 4.86
N LEU A 51 13.80 11.01 4.34
CA LEU A 51 13.43 9.60 4.18
C LEU A 51 14.40 8.88 3.22
N VAL A 52 14.71 9.48 2.08
CA VAL A 52 15.66 8.92 1.10
C VAL A 52 17.05 8.77 1.70
N GLY A 53 17.53 9.78 2.42
CA GLY A 53 18.81 9.74 3.13
C GLY A 53 18.87 8.57 4.12
N ARG A 54 17.79 8.38 4.90
CA ARG A 54 17.73 7.30 5.87
C ARG A 54 17.60 5.92 5.22
N ILE A 55 16.84 5.78 4.12
CA ILE A 55 16.77 4.54 3.36
C ILE A 55 18.16 4.13 2.85
N LYS A 56 18.90 5.07 2.25
CA LYS A 56 20.27 4.80 1.76
C LYS A 56 21.23 4.42 2.89
N ALA A 57 21.11 5.05 4.06
CA ALA A 57 21.90 4.69 5.24
C ALA A 57 21.62 3.25 5.69
N VAL A 58 20.33 2.88 5.80
CA VAL A 58 19.94 1.52 6.21
C VAL A 58 20.35 0.46 5.19
N ILE A 59 20.32 0.76 3.88
CA ILE A 59 20.82 -0.13 2.82
C ILE A 59 22.31 -0.38 3.03
N ARG A 60 23.09 0.66 3.31
CA ARG A 60 24.53 0.57 3.58
C ARG A 60 24.83 -0.20 4.86
N GLU A 61 24.15 0.14 5.95
CA GLU A 61 24.27 -0.54 7.25
C GLU A 61 23.97 -2.05 7.15
N ALA A 62 23.06 -2.44 6.24
CA ALA A 62 22.70 -3.83 5.99
C ALA A 62 23.61 -4.55 4.99
N GLY A 63 24.56 -3.86 4.37
CA GLY A 63 25.42 -4.43 3.31
C GLY A 63 24.65 -4.75 2.02
N TRP A 64 23.55 -4.07 1.75
CA TRP A 64 22.68 -4.34 0.58
C TRP A 64 22.96 -3.44 -0.62
N GLU A 65 24.05 -2.70 -0.62
CA GLU A 65 24.39 -1.73 -1.67
C GLU A 65 24.55 -2.37 -3.07
N SER A 66 25.00 -3.62 -3.11
CA SER A 66 25.12 -4.40 -4.35
C SER A 66 23.82 -5.10 -4.77
N ILE A 67 22.80 -5.10 -3.93
CA ILE A 67 21.51 -5.75 -4.22
C ILE A 67 20.63 -4.76 -4.99
N PRO A 68 20.22 -5.08 -6.23
CA PRO A 68 19.34 -4.19 -6.98
C PRO A 68 17.97 -4.10 -6.33
N ILE A 69 17.46 -2.87 -6.17
CA ILE A 69 16.07 -2.66 -5.76
C ILE A 69 15.17 -3.04 -6.94
N ALA A 70 14.39 -4.10 -6.76
CA ALA A 70 13.52 -4.62 -7.81
C ALA A 70 12.21 -3.83 -7.94
N GLU A 71 11.66 -3.36 -6.80
CA GLU A 71 10.32 -2.77 -6.75
C GLU A 71 10.17 -1.74 -5.64
N ILE A 72 9.38 -0.72 -5.92
CA ILE A 72 8.84 0.23 -4.93
C ILE A 72 7.32 0.14 -4.98
N LEU A 73 6.72 -0.23 -3.84
CA LEU A 73 5.28 -0.24 -3.63
C LEU A 73 4.85 1.07 -2.95
N GLY A 74 3.77 1.68 -3.42
CA GLY A 74 3.22 2.91 -2.83
C GLY A 74 1.72 3.06 -3.01
N ASP A 75 1.11 3.93 -2.21
CA ASP A 75 -0.32 4.22 -2.16
C ASP A 75 -0.84 5.12 -3.30
N GLY A 76 0.02 5.54 -4.21
CA GLY A 76 -0.35 6.43 -5.32
C GLY A 76 0.00 7.89 -5.07
N ALA A 77 0.52 8.26 -3.91
CA ALA A 77 0.94 9.62 -3.64
C ALA A 77 2.11 10.03 -4.57
N ALA A 78 1.97 11.18 -5.24
CA ALA A 78 2.90 11.63 -6.26
C ALA A 78 4.36 11.76 -5.76
N TRP A 79 4.55 12.13 -4.50
CA TRP A 79 5.89 12.28 -3.93
C TRP A 79 6.66 10.96 -3.88
N ILE A 80 5.99 9.82 -3.70
CA ILE A 80 6.62 8.49 -3.71
C ILE A 80 7.23 8.21 -5.09
N TRP A 81 6.46 8.49 -6.13
CA TRP A 81 6.89 8.29 -7.51
C TRP A 81 8.01 9.24 -7.93
N ASN A 82 7.96 10.48 -7.45
CA ASN A 82 9.03 11.45 -7.64
C ASN A 82 10.34 10.97 -6.98
N VAL A 83 10.25 10.47 -5.74
CA VAL A 83 11.40 9.87 -5.03
C VAL A 83 11.91 8.65 -5.77
N ALA A 84 11.02 7.75 -6.20
CA ALA A 84 11.41 6.54 -6.93
C ALA A 84 12.18 6.89 -8.20
N THR A 85 11.66 7.83 -8.99
CA THR A 85 12.27 8.24 -10.26
C THR A 85 13.61 8.98 -10.06
N ALA A 86 13.70 9.84 -9.04
CA ALA A 86 14.89 10.65 -8.80
C ALA A 86 16.06 9.86 -8.18
N HIS A 87 15.77 8.85 -7.35
CA HIS A 87 16.77 8.22 -6.52
C HIS A 87 16.98 6.72 -6.75
N PHE A 88 16.03 6.04 -7.42
CA PHE A 88 16.06 4.60 -7.62
C PHE A 88 15.81 4.28 -9.10
N GLN A 89 16.87 4.34 -9.91
CA GLN A 89 16.78 4.09 -11.34
C GLN A 89 16.44 2.62 -11.63
N ARG A 90 15.65 2.40 -12.72
CA ARG A 90 15.26 1.07 -13.21
C ARG A 90 14.47 0.21 -12.21
N VAL A 91 13.86 0.85 -11.20
CA VAL A 91 13.00 0.17 -10.25
C VAL A 91 11.57 0.10 -10.79
N ARG A 92 10.92 -1.04 -10.62
CA ARG A 92 9.48 -1.15 -10.89
C ARG A 92 8.71 -0.36 -9.84
N GLN A 93 7.77 0.47 -10.28
CA GLN A 93 6.84 1.19 -9.42
C GLN A 93 5.49 0.47 -9.48
N THR A 94 5.00 -0.01 -8.34
CA THR A 94 3.74 -0.75 -8.26
C THR A 94 2.79 -0.04 -7.30
N LEU A 95 1.57 0.23 -7.77
CA LEU A 95 0.52 0.78 -6.94
C LEU A 95 0.05 -0.28 -5.94
N ASP A 96 -0.13 0.12 -4.69
CA ASP A 96 -0.65 -0.79 -3.65
C ASP A 96 -2.05 -1.30 -4.02
N TYR A 97 -2.17 -2.62 -4.12
CA TYR A 97 -3.41 -3.30 -4.44
C TYR A 97 -4.51 -3.05 -3.40
N TYR A 98 -4.16 -3.05 -2.11
CA TYR A 98 -5.15 -2.85 -1.05
C TYR A 98 -5.65 -1.41 -1.03
N HIS A 99 -4.76 -0.45 -1.25
CA HIS A 99 -5.15 0.96 -1.32
C HIS A 99 -6.03 1.24 -2.55
N LEU A 100 -5.71 0.64 -3.70
CA LEU A 100 -6.59 0.69 -4.86
C LEU A 100 -7.96 0.04 -4.59
N SER A 101 -7.97 -1.08 -3.85
CA SER A 101 -9.21 -1.72 -3.40
C SER A 101 -10.06 -0.80 -2.51
N GLU A 102 -9.44 -0.06 -1.59
CA GLU A 102 -10.14 0.92 -0.75
C GLU A 102 -10.85 1.98 -1.60
N HIS A 103 -10.17 2.57 -2.58
CA HIS A 103 -10.78 3.54 -3.50
C HIS A 103 -11.95 2.95 -4.31
N LEU A 104 -11.84 1.68 -4.71
CA LEU A 104 -12.95 1.00 -5.39
C LEU A 104 -14.15 0.80 -4.45
N TYR A 105 -13.90 0.42 -3.17
CA TYR A 105 -14.97 0.30 -2.17
C TYR A 105 -15.61 1.65 -1.81
N GLU A 106 -14.82 2.70 -1.63
CA GLU A 106 -15.31 4.05 -1.40
C GLU A 106 -16.30 4.47 -2.49
N PHE A 107 -15.93 4.30 -3.75
CA PHE A 107 -16.82 4.61 -4.86
C PHE A 107 -18.04 3.67 -4.94
N ALA A 108 -17.86 2.37 -4.70
CA ALA A 108 -18.95 1.40 -4.73
C ALA A 108 -20.00 1.67 -3.65
N HIS A 109 -19.62 2.17 -2.48
CA HIS A 109 -20.56 2.59 -1.43
C HIS A 109 -21.36 3.84 -1.83
N LEU A 110 -20.77 4.77 -2.60
CA LEU A 110 -21.53 5.88 -3.17
C LEU A 110 -22.51 5.40 -4.26
N LEU A 111 -22.11 4.40 -5.03
CA LEU A 111 -22.93 3.87 -6.12
C LEU A 111 -24.07 2.97 -5.64
N TYR A 112 -23.87 2.24 -4.54
CA TYR A 112 -24.81 1.28 -3.95
C TYR A 112 -24.99 1.47 -2.44
N PRO A 113 -25.49 2.64 -1.97
CA PRO A 113 -25.54 2.96 -0.54
C PRO A 113 -26.40 1.98 0.27
N GLU A 114 -27.50 1.50 -0.32
CA GLU A 114 -28.46 0.58 0.34
C GLU A 114 -28.25 -0.90 -0.05
N ALA A 115 -27.17 -1.22 -0.79
CA ALA A 115 -26.95 -2.57 -1.31
C ALA A 115 -25.49 -3.02 -1.16
N PRO A 116 -25.02 -3.29 0.06
CA PRO A 116 -23.62 -3.61 0.35
C PRO A 116 -23.11 -4.86 -0.41
N GLU A 117 -23.95 -5.87 -0.62
CA GLU A 117 -23.56 -7.06 -1.39
C GLU A 117 -23.35 -6.73 -2.88
N ARG A 118 -24.13 -5.81 -3.45
CA ARG A 118 -23.90 -5.34 -4.83
C ARG A 118 -22.62 -4.52 -4.94
N ALA A 119 -22.33 -3.66 -3.95
CA ALA A 119 -21.09 -2.92 -3.88
C ALA A 119 -19.90 -3.88 -3.85
N LYS A 120 -19.96 -4.90 -3.01
CA LYS A 120 -18.92 -5.93 -2.89
C LYS A 120 -18.72 -6.70 -4.20
N THR A 121 -19.77 -7.21 -4.81
CA THR A 121 -19.70 -7.94 -6.09
C THR A 121 -19.07 -7.07 -7.18
N TRP A 122 -19.49 -5.81 -7.27
CA TRP A 122 -18.94 -4.86 -8.24
C TRP A 122 -17.43 -4.65 -8.04
N VAL A 123 -16.98 -4.50 -6.79
CA VAL A 123 -15.55 -4.34 -6.46
C VAL A 123 -14.77 -5.61 -6.79
N GLU A 124 -15.28 -6.78 -6.40
CA GLU A 124 -14.62 -8.07 -6.66
C GLU A 124 -14.40 -8.32 -8.16
N GLU A 125 -15.38 -7.96 -9.01
CA GLU A 125 -15.22 -8.02 -10.46
C GLU A 125 -14.09 -7.12 -10.98
N LYS A 126 -13.98 -5.89 -10.45
CA LYS A 126 -12.92 -4.95 -10.87
C LYS A 126 -11.56 -5.41 -10.39
N LEU A 127 -11.47 -5.89 -9.16
CA LEU A 127 -10.25 -6.45 -8.59
C LEU A 127 -9.76 -7.68 -9.35
N ALA A 128 -10.67 -8.59 -9.74
CA ALA A 128 -10.34 -9.77 -10.56
C ALA A 128 -9.76 -9.35 -11.93
N ALA A 129 -10.31 -8.30 -12.55
CA ALA A 129 -9.77 -7.76 -13.80
C ALA A 129 -8.36 -7.16 -13.59
N LEU A 130 -8.14 -6.43 -12.49
CA LEU A 130 -6.84 -5.82 -12.17
C LEU A 130 -5.76 -6.86 -11.87
N LEU A 131 -6.09 -7.95 -11.17
CA LEU A 131 -5.17 -9.07 -10.92
C LEU A 131 -4.73 -9.81 -12.18
N THR A 132 -5.46 -9.65 -13.27
CA THR A 132 -5.13 -10.21 -14.59
C THR A 132 -4.61 -9.15 -15.56
N ASP A 133 -4.15 -8.00 -15.05
CA ASP A 133 -3.60 -6.86 -15.80
C ASP A 133 -4.57 -6.22 -16.81
N ARG A 134 -5.88 -6.44 -16.64
CA ARG A 134 -6.91 -5.84 -17.49
C ARG A 134 -7.37 -4.46 -17.01
N VAL A 135 -6.41 -3.61 -16.67
CA VAL A 135 -6.69 -2.22 -16.22
C VAL A 135 -7.42 -1.39 -17.26
N GLY A 136 -7.18 -1.68 -18.55
CA GLY A 136 -7.89 -1.04 -19.65
C GLY A 136 -9.40 -1.31 -19.64
N ASP A 137 -9.81 -2.53 -19.30
CA ASP A 137 -11.23 -2.92 -19.20
C ASP A 137 -11.91 -2.19 -18.03
N VAL A 138 -11.21 -2.10 -16.88
CA VAL A 138 -11.72 -1.36 -15.72
C VAL A 138 -11.90 0.12 -16.07
N LEU A 139 -10.89 0.77 -16.63
CA LEU A 139 -10.99 2.16 -17.07
C LEU A 139 -12.10 2.36 -18.12
N GLY A 140 -12.23 1.45 -19.07
CA GLY A 140 -13.31 1.48 -20.08
C GLY A 140 -14.69 1.36 -19.44
N ALA A 141 -14.86 0.48 -18.46
CA ALA A 141 -16.11 0.32 -17.73
C ALA A 141 -16.47 1.60 -16.94
N LEU A 142 -15.51 2.15 -16.19
CA LEU A 142 -15.70 3.39 -15.44
C LEU A 142 -16.05 4.57 -16.36
N LYS A 143 -15.36 4.72 -17.49
CA LYS A 143 -15.62 5.79 -18.47
C LYS A 143 -17.01 5.71 -19.11
N ARG A 144 -17.63 4.54 -19.17
CA ARG A 144 -19.01 4.36 -19.71
C ARG A 144 -20.10 4.67 -18.69
N MET A 145 -19.77 4.76 -17.40
CA MET A 145 -20.75 5.06 -16.35
C MET A 145 -21.27 6.49 -16.50
N ARG A 146 -22.57 6.67 -16.25
CA ARG A 146 -23.27 7.97 -16.27
C ARG A 146 -24.18 8.09 -15.07
N PRO A 147 -23.63 8.18 -13.86
CA PRO A 147 -24.45 8.37 -12.67
C PRO A 147 -25.15 9.74 -12.73
N ARG A 148 -26.40 9.78 -12.25
CA ARG A 148 -27.19 11.01 -12.23
C ARG A 148 -26.95 11.87 -10.99
N GLN A 149 -26.55 11.26 -9.91
CA GLN A 149 -26.30 11.96 -8.64
C GLN A 149 -24.93 12.67 -8.70
N PRO A 150 -24.86 13.97 -8.36
CA PRO A 150 -23.61 14.76 -8.41
C PRO A 150 -22.49 14.14 -7.58
N THR A 151 -22.78 13.69 -6.35
CA THR A 151 -21.81 13.07 -5.45
C THR A 151 -21.20 11.78 -6.02
N VAL A 152 -22.01 10.96 -6.68
CA VAL A 152 -21.55 9.74 -7.36
C VAL A 152 -20.72 10.09 -8.59
N TRP A 153 -21.09 11.16 -9.31
CA TRP A 153 -20.31 11.65 -10.44
C TRP A 153 -18.93 12.15 -10.02
N GLU A 154 -18.85 12.93 -8.96
CA GLU A 154 -17.59 13.40 -8.38
C GLU A 154 -16.72 12.24 -7.93
N GLY A 155 -17.27 11.26 -7.22
CA GLY A 155 -16.59 10.04 -6.83
C GLY A 155 -16.06 9.24 -8.02
N LEU A 156 -16.85 9.15 -9.11
CA LEU A 156 -16.43 8.51 -10.36
C LEU A 156 -15.24 9.24 -11.01
N GLN A 157 -15.28 10.56 -11.06
CA GLN A 157 -14.16 11.36 -11.62
C GLN A 157 -12.89 11.21 -10.79
N ALA A 158 -13.01 11.22 -9.46
CA ALA A 158 -11.89 10.99 -8.55
C ALA A 158 -11.27 9.60 -8.77
N LEU A 159 -12.08 8.54 -8.81
CA LEU A 159 -11.61 7.18 -9.07
C LEU A 159 -10.99 7.04 -10.46
N LEU A 160 -11.61 7.60 -11.49
CA LEU A 160 -11.06 7.61 -12.85
C LEU A 160 -9.69 8.29 -12.92
N GLY A 161 -9.56 9.46 -12.30
CA GLY A 161 -8.30 10.19 -12.21
C GLY A 161 -7.22 9.38 -11.51
N TYR A 162 -7.56 8.76 -10.38
CA TYR A 162 -6.64 7.95 -9.61
C TYR A 162 -6.15 6.72 -10.40
N VAL A 163 -7.05 5.94 -10.99
CA VAL A 163 -6.70 4.75 -11.78
C VAL A 163 -5.93 5.13 -13.05
N ALA A 164 -6.32 6.20 -13.72
CA ALA A 164 -5.68 6.66 -14.95
C ALA A 164 -4.25 7.16 -14.71
N SER A 165 -4.03 7.95 -13.65
CA SER A 165 -2.70 8.48 -13.30
C SER A 165 -1.72 7.39 -12.84
N ASN A 166 -2.24 6.28 -12.32
CA ASN A 166 -1.44 5.15 -11.87
C ASN A 166 -1.47 3.95 -12.83
N ARG A 167 -2.03 4.09 -14.03
CA ARG A 167 -2.23 2.97 -14.97
C ARG A 167 -0.97 2.14 -15.23
N SER A 168 0.18 2.78 -15.39
CA SER A 168 1.46 2.10 -15.63
C SER A 168 2.03 1.38 -14.41
N ARG A 169 1.44 1.60 -13.24
CA ARG A 169 1.83 1.00 -11.96
C ARG A 169 0.87 -0.08 -11.49
N ILE A 170 -0.22 -0.29 -12.21
CA ILE A 170 -1.21 -1.33 -11.96
C ILE A 170 -0.83 -2.54 -12.80
N TYR A 171 0.06 -3.36 -12.24
CA TYR A 171 0.58 -4.55 -12.89
C TYR A 171 0.82 -5.63 -11.83
N TYR A 172 -0.16 -6.50 -11.61
CA TYR A 172 -0.17 -7.42 -10.49
C TYR A 172 0.03 -8.88 -10.86
N LYS A 173 -0.26 -9.28 -12.11
CA LYS A 173 -0.26 -10.67 -12.54
C LYS A 173 1.10 -11.34 -12.33
N GLU A 174 2.16 -10.76 -12.87
CA GLU A 174 3.50 -11.34 -12.75
C GLU A 174 4.04 -11.34 -11.30
N PRO A 175 3.99 -10.20 -10.55
CA PRO A 175 4.37 -10.21 -9.15
C PRO A 175 3.63 -11.24 -8.32
N TRP A 176 2.33 -11.37 -8.55
CA TRP A 176 1.50 -12.35 -7.88
C TRP A 176 1.95 -13.78 -8.14
N HIS A 177 2.15 -14.14 -9.41
CA HIS A 177 2.62 -15.49 -9.77
C HIS A 177 4.03 -15.81 -9.27
N LYS A 178 4.88 -14.79 -9.12
CA LYS A 178 6.23 -14.93 -8.54
C LYS A 178 6.24 -14.91 -7.01
N GLY A 179 5.09 -14.77 -6.35
CA GLY A 179 4.99 -14.65 -4.89
C GLY A 179 5.61 -13.38 -4.32
N LEU A 180 5.71 -12.32 -5.14
CA LEU A 180 6.14 -11.00 -4.73
C LEU A 180 4.98 -10.24 -4.08
N ALA A 181 5.30 -9.22 -3.29
CA ALA A 181 4.28 -8.38 -2.68
C ALA A 181 3.59 -7.50 -3.73
N VAL A 182 2.27 -7.45 -3.71
CA VAL A 182 1.46 -6.52 -4.51
C VAL A 182 0.76 -5.47 -3.65
N GLY A 183 0.99 -5.50 -2.35
CA GLY A 183 0.39 -4.58 -1.39
C GLY A 183 1.23 -4.34 -0.15
N SER A 184 0.99 -3.22 0.51
CA SER A 184 1.75 -2.70 1.65
C SER A 184 1.37 -3.32 2.99
N GLY A 185 0.70 -4.46 3.04
CA GLY A 185 0.28 -5.09 4.29
C GLY A 185 1.41 -5.26 5.31
N SER A 186 2.66 -5.43 4.84
CA SER A 186 3.83 -5.44 5.71
C SER A 186 4.18 -4.06 6.27
N VAL A 187 3.94 -2.99 5.51
CA VAL A 187 4.15 -1.60 5.96
C VAL A 187 3.06 -1.19 6.95
N GLU A 188 1.80 -1.55 6.70
CA GLU A 188 0.71 -1.34 7.66
C GLU A 188 0.96 -2.07 8.97
N GLY A 189 1.38 -3.34 8.89
CA GLY A 189 1.79 -4.12 10.05
C GLY A 189 2.93 -3.44 10.80
N ALA A 190 3.92 -2.89 10.09
CA ALA A 190 5.01 -2.13 10.67
C ALA A 190 4.52 -0.85 11.34
N CYS A 191 3.64 -0.07 10.69
CA CYS A 191 3.05 1.13 11.30
C CYS A 191 2.31 0.80 12.60
N LYS A 192 1.52 -0.28 12.62
CA LYS A 192 0.82 -0.74 13.82
C LYS A 192 1.81 -1.15 14.92
N HIS A 193 2.79 -1.95 14.57
CA HIS A 193 3.75 -2.51 15.52
C HIS A 193 4.80 -1.48 15.97
N VAL A 194 5.42 -0.75 15.05
CA VAL A 194 6.50 0.19 15.34
C VAL A 194 5.98 1.47 15.99
N ILE A 195 4.91 2.05 15.43
CA ILE A 195 4.41 3.36 15.84
C ILE A 195 3.23 3.24 16.81
N GLN A 196 2.10 2.66 16.35
CA GLN A 196 0.85 2.74 17.10
C GLN A 196 0.92 2.03 18.45
N ALA A 197 1.45 0.81 18.49
CA ALA A 197 1.54 0.01 19.71
C ALA A 197 2.38 0.68 20.82
N ARG A 198 3.29 1.58 20.46
CA ARG A 198 4.17 2.25 21.43
C ARG A 198 3.78 3.70 21.69
N PHE A 199 3.34 4.43 20.68
CA PHE A 199 3.19 5.89 20.75
C PHE A 199 1.75 6.37 20.84
N LYS A 200 0.75 5.50 20.51
CA LYS A 200 -0.68 5.85 20.49
C LYS A 200 -1.49 5.13 21.57
N ARG A 201 -0.94 4.98 22.79
CA ARG A 201 -1.74 4.47 23.91
C ARG A 201 -2.49 5.60 24.60
N ALA A 202 -3.59 5.26 25.27
CA ALA A 202 -4.39 6.23 26.02
C ALA A 202 -3.52 7.04 27.00
N GLY A 203 -3.75 8.36 27.05
CA GLY A 203 -3.02 9.28 27.92
C GLY A 203 -1.60 9.64 27.49
N MET A 204 -1.04 9.06 26.47
CA MET A 204 0.32 9.38 26.00
C MET A 204 0.37 10.70 25.28
N ARG A 205 1.28 11.56 25.75
CA ARG A 205 1.66 12.81 25.06
C ARG A 205 3.17 12.82 24.89
N TRP A 206 3.62 13.11 23.68
CA TRP A 206 5.02 13.09 23.32
C TRP A 206 5.50 14.46 22.91
N LYS A 207 6.58 14.93 23.50
CA LYS A 207 7.39 16.00 22.90
C LYS A 207 8.18 15.41 21.74
N GLN A 208 8.40 16.19 20.67
CA GLN A 208 9.06 15.74 19.46
C GLN A 208 10.40 15.02 19.74
N HIS A 209 11.24 15.60 20.57
CA HIS A 209 12.53 15.05 20.94
C HIS A 209 12.41 13.66 21.61
N GLY A 210 11.54 13.52 22.62
CA GLY A 210 11.33 12.24 23.28
C GLY A 210 10.73 11.17 22.36
N PHE A 211 9.83 11.59 21.45
CA PHE A 211 9.28 10.71 20.40
C PHE A 211 10.41 10.17 19.50
N LEU A 212 11.27 11.03 18.98
CA LEU A 212 12.35 10.64 18.07
C LEU A 212 13.35 9.71 18.73
N HIS A 213 13.79 9.98 19.97
CA HIS A 213 14.73 9.11 20.69
C HIS A 213 14.16 7.70 20.91
N VAL A 214 12.91 7.61 21.37
CA VAL A 214 12.27 6.29 21.56
C VAL A 214 12.05 5.57 20.25
N LEU A 215 11.75 6.31 19.16
CA LEU A 215 11.60 5.75 17.83
C LEU A 215 12.93 5.18 17.31
N GLU A 216 14.03 5.90 17.45
CA GLU A 216 15.36 5.44 17.03
C GLU A 216 15.79 4.18 17.80
N LEU A 217 15.65 4.15 19.12
CA LEU A 217 15.92 2.96 19.92
C LEU A 217 15.09 1.76 19.46
N ARG A 218 13.82 2.00 19.13
CA ARG A 218 12.94 0.94 18.68
C ARG A 218 13.32 0.42 17.29
N LEU A 219 13.64 1.31 16.35
CA LEU A 219 14.10 0.95 15.01
C LEU A 219 15.44 0.20 15.07
N SER A 220 16.38 0.66 15.87
CA SER A 220 17.66 -0.01 16.09
C SER A 220 17.46 -1.44 16.55
N ARG A 221 16.63 -1.67 17.57
CA ARG A 221 16.32 -3.02 18.06
C ARG A 221 15.63 -3.90 17.00
N LEU A 222 14.69 -3.36 16.24
CA LEU A 222 13.95 -4.11 15.21
C LEU A 222 14.81 -4.42 13.99
N ASN A 223 15.80 -3.59 13.72
CA ASN A 223 16.71 -3.76 12.61
C ASN A 223 17.95 -4.61 12.96
N ALA A 224 18.18 -4.89 14.23
CA ALA A 224 19.29 -5.74 14.69
C ALA A 224 18.99 -7.25 14.57
N THR A 225 17.73 -7.62 14.33
CA THR A 225 17.25 -8.99 14.11
C THR A 225 17.07 -9.27 12.63
#